data_c5bb1f2ec7c18f608bba16952cea3216
#
_entry.id   c5bb1f2ec7c18f608bba16952cea3216
#
_cell.length_a   1.000
_cell.length_b   1.000
_cell.length_c   1.000
_cell.angle_alpha   90.00
_cell.angle_beta   90.00
_cell.angle_gamma   90.00
#
_symmetry.space_group_name_H-M   'P 1'
#
loop_
_entity.id
_entity.type
_entity.pdbx_description
1 polymer ?
#
loop_
_entity_poly.entity_id
_entity_poly.type
_entity_poly.pdbx_seq_one_letter_code
_entity_poly.pdbx_strand_id
1 'polypeptide(L)'
;TFIQMEDEIASMNAILGASWAGQKSMTATSGPGFSLMMENLGLGVMLETPCVVVNIQRAGPSTGLPTLVAQGDMMQARWGSHGDYEIIALSPNSPQELFDLTLRAFNLAEKFRTPVLVMTDAEVGHMTEKVVIPSPEEVEIINRAKVKKGDMEPSHFRIYRDTDNATDVVSPMAIAGEGYRYHVTGLTHNELGYPAMNADASEWNIKRLVNKIRAHRHEIIQIEERDIEDAEVVVVSYGISARTSLWPIEQARQEGIRVGYLRLITVWPFPEERIRQLAKGIRAFVVPEINMGQMMREVERCSAGRAPVFGVHRLGGDILEPHKVLNAIRQAAGRSDASHDDLITRSME
;
A
#
# COMPACT_ATOMS: atom_id res chain seq x y z
N THR A 1 12.13 16.76 -14.19
CA THR A 1 11.19 17.18 -15.26
C THR A 1 9.77 16.92 -14.80
N PHE A 2 8.90 17.90 -14.92
CA PHE A 2 7.47 17.78 -14.68
C PHE A 2 6.73 17.90 -16.02
N ILE A 3 5.75 17.00 -16.25
CA ILE A 3 4.93 16.99 -17.45
C ILE A 3 3.48 16.80 -17.00
N GLN A 4 2.59 17.68 -17.43
CA GLN A 4 1.15 17.47 -17.27
C GLN A 4 0.66 16.59 -18.42
N MET A 5 0.00 15.49 -18.07
CA MET A 5 -0.58 14.55 -19.01
C MET A 5 -2.10 14.72 -19.02
N GLU A 6 -2.71 14.58 -20.19
CA GLU A 6 -4.17 14.67 -20.36
C GLU A 6 -4.89 13.37 -19.92
N ASP A 7 -4.15 12.26 -19.89
CA ASP A 7 -4.70 10.92 -19.74
C ASP A 7 -3.84 10.08 -18.79
N GLU A 8 -4.47 9.40 -17.87
CA GLU A 8 -3.81 8.60 -16.84
C GLU A 8 -3.14 7.34 -17.42
N ILE A 9 -3.67 6.75 -18.49
CA ILE A 9 -3.04 5.63 -19.20
C ILE A 9 -1.72 6.10 -19.82
N ALA A 10 -1.73 7.25 -20.48
CA ALA A 10 -0.53 7.85 -21.07
C ALA A 10 0.47 8.24 -19.98
N SER A 11 -0.01 8.81 -18.87
CA SER A 11 0.84 9.16 -17.72
C SER A 11 1.56 7.94 -17.13
N MET A 12 0.85 6.83 -16.93
CA MET A 12 1.43 5.60 -16.42
C MET A 12 2.48 5.03 -17.38
N ASN A 13 2.18 4.99 -18.71
CA ASN A 13 3.15 4.56 -19.72
C ASN A 13 4.40 5.44 -19.75
N ALA A 14 4.24 6.77 -19.61
CA ALA A 14 5.36 7.70 -19.58
C ALA A 14 6.31 7.42 -18.41
N ILE A 15 5.79 7.17 -17.19
CA ILE A 15 6.65 6.84 -16.03
C ILE A 15 7.31 5.48 -16.17
N LEU A 16 6.63 4.48 -16.75
CA LEU A 16 7.25 3.19 -17.05
C LEU A 16 8.41 3.34 -18.03
N GLY A 17 8.21 4.08 -19.13
CA GLY A 17 9.26 4.38 -20.10
C GLY A 17 10.43 5.16 -19.51
N ALA A 18 10.16 6.19 -18.71
CA ALA A 18 11.20 6.96 -18.01
C ALA A 18 12.02 6.07 -17.07
N SER A 19 11.37 5.13 -16.39
CA SER A 19 12.06 4.16 -15.52
C SER A 19 12.99 3.27 -16.33
N TRP A 20 12.58 2.76 -17.50
CA TRP A 20 13.44 1.98 -18.38
C TRP A 20 14.60 2.80 -18.97
N ALA A 21 14.45 4.12 -19.08
CA ALA A 21 15.54 5.05 -19.39
C ALA A 21 16.42 5.40 -18.17
N GLY A 22 16.25 4.71 -17.04
CA GLY A 22 17.11 4.83 -15.87
C GLY A 22 16.72 5.93 -14.88
N GLN A 23 15.56 6.57 -15.06
CA GLN A 23 15.09 7.64 -14.19
C GLN A 23 14.22 7.10 -13.05
N LYS A 24 14.21 7.79 -11.90
CA LYS A 24 13.18 7.64 -10.88
C LYS A 24 11.95 8.43 -11.36
N SER A 25 10.81 7.80 -11.43
CA SER A 25 9.60 8.37 -12.03
C SER A 25 8.36 8.12 -11.19
N MET A 26 7.45 9.09 -11.19
CA MET A 26 6.18 8.98 -10.49
C MET A 26 5.05 9.67 -11.25
N THR A 27 3.84 9.27 -10.94
CA THR A 27 2.62 9.96 -11.32
C THR A 27 1.68 10.07 -10.13
N ALA A 28 0.78 11.06 -10.17
CA ALA A 28 -0.24 11.25 -9.14
C ALA A 28 -1.62 11.37 -9.80
N THR A 29 -2.61 10.77 -9.17
CA THR A 29 -4.00 10.73 -9.67
C THR A 29 -5.01 10.71 -8.52
N SER A 30 -6.29 10.76 -8.86
CA SER A 30 -7.40 10.68 -7.91
C SER A 30 -8.64 10.06 -8.58
N GLY A 31 -9.36 9.21 -7.86
CA GLY A 31 -10.64 8.65 -8.30
C GLY A 31 -10.55 7.81 -9.58
N PRO A 32 -11.31 8.12 -10.65
CA PRO A 32 -11.34 7.33 -11.87
C PRO A 32 -9.98 7.16 -12.56
N GLY A 33 -9.07 8.13 -12.41
CA GLY A 33 -7.73 8.02 -12.97
C GLY A 33 -6.94 6.86 -12.39
N PHE A 34 -7.14 6.54 -11.11
CA PHE A 34 -6.53 5.35 -10.50
C PHE A 34 -7.05 4.05 -11.14
N SER A 35 -8.33 4.00 -11.48
CA SER A 35 -8.92 2.85 -12.20
C SER A 35 -8.32 2.69 -13.61
N LEU A 36 -8.09 3.80 -14.33
CA LEU A 36 -7.49 3.79 -15.66
C LEU A 36 -6.03 3.31 -15.64
N MET A 37 -5.32 3.49 -14.53
CA MET A 37 -3.92 3.07 -14.39
C MET A 37 -3.76 1.56 -14.12
N MET A 38 -4.83 0.83 -13.78
CA MET A 38 -4.72 -0.55 -13.26
C MET A 38 -4.14 -1.54 -14.26
N GLU A 39 -4.45 -1.41 -15.55
CA GLU A 39 -3.85 -2.25 -16.58
C GLU A 39 -2.33 -2.04 -16.64
N ASN A 40 -1.91 -0.78 -16.74
CA ASN A 40 -0.49 -0.44 -16.82
C ASN A 40 0.26 -0.66 -15.49
N LEU A 41 -0.43 -0.68 -14.35
CA LEU A 41 0.13 -1.12 -13.08
C LEU A 41 0.52 -2.60 -13.15
N GLY A 42 -0.38 -3.44 -13.67
CA GLY A 42 -0.11 -4.86 -13.92
C GLY A 42 1.04 -5.06 -14.90
N LEU A 43 1.09 -4.28 -15.98
CA LEU A 43 2.24 -4.25 -16.89
C LEU A 43 3.53 -3.90 -16.14
N GLY A 44 3.53 -2.86 -15.32
CA GLY A 44 4.69 -2.45 -14.52
C GLY A 44 5.18 -3.53 -13.56
N VAL A 45 4.26 -4.30 -12.96
CA VAL A 45 4.59 -5.46 -12.13
C VAL A 45 5.23 -6.56 -12.97
N MET A 46 4.65 -6.90 -14.12
CA MET A 46 5.14 -7.98 -14.99
C MET A 46 6.50 -7.65 -15.59
N LEU A 47 6.75 -6.40 -15.95
CA LEU A 47 8.04 -5.90 -16.43
C LEU A 47 9.05 -5.64 -15.31
N GLU A 48 8.64 -5.74 -14.05
CA GLU A 48 9.44 -5.38 -12.87
C GLU A 48 10.05 -3.97 -12.98
N THR A 49 9.18 -3.02 -13.24
CA THR A 49 9.55 -1.64 -13.50
C THR A 49 9.38 -0.77 -12.26
N PRO A 50 10.46 -0.25 -11.66
CA PRO A 50 10.38 0.66 -10.53
C PRO A 50 9.67 1.96 -10.89
N CYS A 51 8.59 2.27 -10.23
CA CYS A 51 7.93 3.59 -10.31
C CYS A 51 7.05 3.82 -9.08
N VAL A 52 6.64 5.06 -8.87
CA VAL A 52 5.73 5.43 -7.78
C VAL A 52 4.41 5.96 -8.36
N VAL A 53 3.30 5.45 -7.84
CA VAL A 53 1.96 5.96 -8.16
C VAL A 53 1.33 6.49 -6.88
N VAL A 54 0.96 7.76 -6.89
CA VAL A 54 0.27 8.40 -5.77
C VAL A 54 -1.22 8.46 -6.10
N ASN A 55 -2.05 7.86 -5.25
CA ASN A 55 -3.50 7.99 -5.32
C ASN A 55 -3.99 8.87 -4.16
N ILE A 56 -4.55 10.02 -4.50
CA ILE A 56 -5.24 10.89 -3.56
C ILE A 56 -6.70 10.45 -3.53
N GLN A 57 -7.02 9.53 -2.61
CA GLN A 57 -8.33 8.90 -2.54
C GLN A 57 -9.42 9.92 -2.28
N ARG A 58 -10.46 9.89 -3.11
CA ARG A 58 -11.65 10.73 -3.00
C ARG A 58 -12.92 9.89 -3.00
N ALA A 59 -14.02 10.50 -2.61
CA ALA A 59 -15.29 9.81 -2.56
C ALA A 59 -15.76 9.35 -3.96
N GLY A 60 -16.06 8.07 -4.07
CA GLY A 60 -16.61 7.38 -5.23
C GLY A 60 -17.98 6.77 -4.91
N PRO A 61 -18.52 5.86 -5.77
CA PRO A 61 -17.91 5.33 -7.01
C PRO A 61 -17.97 6.30 -8.21
N SER A 62 -17.24 5.95 -9.29
CA SER A 62 -17.13 6.72 -10.54
C SER A 62 -16.58 8.14 -10.30
N THR A 63 -17.11 9.17 -10.90
CA THR A 63 -16.68 10.56 -10.68
C THR A 63 -16.80 10.94 -9.21
N GLY A 64 -17.82 10.44 -8.53
CA GLY A 64 -18.03 10.59 -7.09
C GLY A 64 -18.15 12.05 -6.66
N LEU A 65 -17.44 12.38 -5.58
CA LEU A 65 -17.37 13.74 -5.03
C LEU A 65 -15.91 14.23 -5.15
N PRO A 66 -15.57 14.94 -6.23
CA PRO A 66 -14.22 15.49 -6.39
C PRO A 66 -13.82 16.36 -5.20
N THR A 67 -12.57 16.26 -4.76
CA THR A 67 -11.99 16.97 -3.62
C THR A 67 -12.47 16.57 -2.22
N LEU A 68 -13.47 15.69 -2.11
CA LEU A 68 -13.96 15.21 -0.81
C LEU A 68 -13.34 13.84 -0.46
N VAL A 69 -13.03 13.69 0.83
CA VAL A 69 -12.23 12.57 1.34
C VAL A 69 -12.95 11.22 1.25
N ALA A 70 -12.20 10.19 0.92
CA ALA A 70 -12.56 8.79 1.15
C ALA A 70 -11.31 7.92 1.29
N GLN A 71 -11.49 6.68 1.69
CA GLN A 71 -10.47 5.63 1.76
C GLN A 71 -10.99 4.35 1.06
N GLY A 72 -11.67 4.55 -0.07
CA GLY A 72 -12.42 3.50 -0.78
C GLY A 72 -11.59 2.67 -1.76
N ASP A 73 -10.32 2.99 -1.99
CA ASP A 73 -9.50 2.38 -3.04
C ASP A 73 -8.48 1.37 -2.49
N MET A 74 -8.57 1.00 -1.22
CA MET A 74 -7.58 0.13 -0.56
C MET A 74 -7.55 -1.28 -1.14
N MET A 75 -8.73 -1.86 -1.43
CA MET A 75 -8.82 -3.16 -2.09
C MET A 75 -8.49 -3.07 -3.58
N GLN A 76 -8.80 -1.96 -4.24
CA GLN A 76 -8.38 -1.71 -5.61
C GLN A 76 -6.85 -1.62 -5.72
N ALA A 77 -6.17 -0.99 -4.75
CA ALA A 77 -4.71 -0.97 -4.68
C ALA A 77 -4.12 -2.39 -4.69
N ARG A 78 -4.77 -3.34 -4.01
CA ARG A 78 -4.33 -4.74 -3.94
C ARG A 78 -4.72 -5.58 -5.13
N TRP A 79 -5.95 -5.42 -5.61
CA TRP A 79 -6.59 -6.32 -6.57
C TRP A 79 -7.11 -5.62 -7.83
N GLY A 80 -6.67 -4.40 -8.10
CA GLY A 80 -7.20 -3.59 -9.20
C GLY A 80 -6.77 -4.07 -10.59
N SER A 81 -5.56 -4.62 -10.71
CA SER A 81 -5.16 -5.34 -11.92
C SER A 81 -5.56 -6.82 -11.82
N HIS A 82 -5.63 -7.52 -12.93
CA HIS A 82 -5.97 -8.94 -12.95
C HIS A 82 -4.75 -9.85 -12.65
N GLY A 83 -5.02 -11.10 -12.27
CA GLY A 83 -4.00 -12.12 -12.00
C GLY A 83 -3.43 -12.04 -10.58
N ASP A 84 -2.42 -12.86 -10.34
CA ASP A 84 -1.78 -12.99 -9.04
C ASP A 84 -0.47 -12.19 -8.98
N TYR A 85 -0.42 -11.22 -8.09
CA TYR A 85 0.78 -10.42 -7.82
C TYR A 85 0.76 -9.90 -6.38
N GLU A 86 1.90 -9.39 -5.92
CA GLU A 86 1.99 -8.61 -4.69
C GLU A 86 2.29 -7.15 -5.03
N ILE A 87 1.79 -6.24 -4.21
CA ILE A 87 2.01 -4.80 -4.33
C ILE A 87 2.50 -4.21 -3.02
N ILE A 88 3.26 -3.14 -3.08
CA ILE A 88 3.64 -2.33 -1.92
C ILE A 88 2.79 -1.07 -1.95
N ALA A 89 2.08 -0.80 -0.85
CA ALA A 89 1.26 0.40 -0.70
C ALA A 89 1.44 1.01 0.69
N LEU A 90 1.73 2.29 0.72
CA LEU A 90 2.00 3.08 1.92
C LEU A 90 0.87 4.09 2.14
N SER A 91 0.48 4.35 3.40
CA SER A 91 -0.59 5.28 3.74
C SER A 91 -0.14 6.35 4.72
N PRO A 92 0.18 7.57 4.25
CA PRO A 92 0.52 8.70 5.11
C PRO A 92 -0.70 9.25 5.86
N ASN A 93 -0.48 9.85 7.03
CA ASN A 93 -1.52 10.51 7.82
C ASN A 93 -1.28 12.03 8.00
N SER A 94 -0.26 12.58 7.37
CA SER A 94 0.10 14.00 7.44
C SER A 94 0.88 14.45 6.21
N PRO A 95 0.96 15.76 5.93
CA PRO A 95 1.84 16.30 4.88
C PRO A 95 3.31 15.92 5.04
N GLN A 96 3.84 15.87 6.28
CA GLN A 96 5.20 15.42 6.53
C GLN A 96 5.38 13.96 6.09
N GLU A 97 4.48 13.10 6.49
CA GLU A 97 4.56 11.69 6.08
C GLU A 97 4.31 11.47 4.58
N LEU A 98 3.46 12.30 3.96
CA LEU A 98 3.28 12.24 2.51
C LEU A 98 4.62 12.47 1.79
N PHE A 99 5.43 13.42 2.28
CA PHE A 99 6.78 13.65 1.79
C PHE A 99 7.71 12.45 2.10
N ASP A 100 7.80 12.04 3.36
CA ASP A 100 8.74 11.00 3.82
C ASP A 100 8.43 9.64 3.19
N LEU A 101 7.14 9.26 3.14
CA LEU A 101 6.72 8.00 2.55
C LEU A 101 6.81 7.99 1.02
N THR A 102 6.75 9.15 0.36
CA THR A 102 7.04 9.22 -1.08
C THR A 102 8.51 8.93 -1.35
N LEU A 103 9.44 9.47 -0.55
CA LEU A 103 10.86 9.12 -0.63
C LEU A 103 11.07 7.61 -0.40
N ARG A 104 10.43 7.08 0.65
CA ARG A 104 10.48 5.64 0.95
C ARG A 104 9.89 4.80 -0.18
N ALA A 105 8.80 5.24 -0.81
CA ALA A 105 8.18 4.55 -1.95
C ALA A 105 9.16 4.44 -3.12
N PHE A 106 9.91 5.49 -3.45
CA PHE A 106 10.98 5.42 -4.44
C PHE A 106 12.05 4.40 -4.06
N ASN A 107 12.51 4.40 -2.82
CA ASN A 107 13.53 3.45 -2.36
C ASN A 107 13.05 2.00 -2.42
N LEU A 108 11.80 1.73 -2.02
CA LEU A 108 11.21 0.40 -2.13
C LEU A 108 11.01 -0.03 -3.60
N ALA A 109 10.55 0.88 -4.46
CA ALA A 109 10.40 0.61 -5.89
C ALA A 109 11.74 0.23 -6.54
N GLU A 110 12.77 1.01 -6.27
CA GLU A 110 14.13 0.76 -6.78
C GLU A 110 14.72 -0.55 -6.25
N LYS A 111 14.58 -0.79 -4.93
CA LYS A 111 15.12 -1.97 -4.26
C LYS A 111 14.50 -3.26 -4.78
N PHE A 112 13.18 -3.27 -4.94
CA PHE A 112 12.44 -4.48 -5.31
C PHE A 112 12.05 -4.54 -6.80
N ARG A 113 12.42 -3.54 -7.59
CA ARG A 113 12.02 -3.46 -9.01
C ARG A 113 10.53 -3.76 -9.18
N THR A 114 9.69 -2.89 -8.63
CA THR A 114 8.23 -3.02 -8.69
C THR A 114 7.57 -1.65 -8.57
N PRO A 115 6.38 -1.43 -9.13
CA PRO A 115 5.58 -0.27 -8.79
C PRO A 115 5.27 -0.23 -7.29
N VAL A 116 5.29 0.96 -6.69
CA VAL A 116 4.90 1.21 -5.30
C VAL A 116 3.83 2.28 -5.25
N LEU A 117 2.80 2.04 -4.46
CA LEU A 117 1.67 2.95 -4.31
C LEU A 117 1.82 3.80 -3.03
N VAL A 118 1.47 5.08 -3.13
CA VAL A 118 1.25 5.96 -1.97
C VAL A 118 -0.24 6.26 -1.95
N MET A 119 -0.94 5.63 -1.00
CA MET A 119 -2.38 5.71 -0.81
C MET A 119 -2.71 6.78 0.22
N THR A 120 -2.62 8.04 -0.19
CA THR A 120 -3.07 9.16 0.63
C THR A 120 -4.58 9.37 0.46
N ASP A 121 -5.18 10.16 1.31
CA ASP A 121 -6.57 10.59 1.15
C ASP A 121 -6.67 12.10 0.91
N ALA A 122 -7.81 12.56 0.41
CA ALA A 122 -8.00 13.95 0.03
C ALA A 122 -7.87 14.92 1.20
N GLU A 123 -8.15 14.48 2.44
CA GLU A 123 -7.97 15.31 3.63
C GLU A 123 -6.48 15.60 3.85
N VAL A 124 -5.65 14.56 3.89
CA VAL A 124 -4.18 14.73 4.00
C VAL A 124 -3.63 15.52 2.81
N GLY A 125 -4.16 15.29 1.60
CA GLY A 125 -3.73 15.98 0.38
C GLY A 125 -4.03 17.49 0.38
N HIS A 126 -5.09 17.93 1.05
CA HIS A 126 -5.47 19.35 1.17
C HIS A 126 -4.93 20.03 2.43
N MET A 127 -4.43 19.25 3.37
CA MET A 127 -3.96 19.75 4.66
C MET A 127 -2.73 20.66 4.48
N THR A 128 -2.71 21.74 5.21
CA THR A 128 -1.56 22.66 5.26
C THR A 128 -0.90 22.57 6.63
N GLU A 129 0.30 22.01 6.67
CA GLU A 129 1.10 21.90 7.87
C GLU A 129 2.56 22.25 7.58
N LYS A 130 3.34 22.47 8.64
CA LYS A 130 4.78 22.62 8.51
C LYS A 130 5.41 21.29 8.09
N VAL A 131 6.14 21.28 6.99
CA VAL A 131 6.96 20.17 6.53
C VAL A 131 8.43 20.52 6.69
N VAL A 132 9.19 19.65 7.34
CA VAL A 132 10.64 19.73 7.45
C VAL A 132 11.25 18.94 6.30
N ILE A 133 11.89 19.65 5.38
CA ILE A 133 12.61 19.03 4.27
C ILE A 133 14.05 18.77 4.73
N PRO A 134 14.51 17.52 4.81
CA PRO A 134 15.87 17.20 5.20
C PRO A 134 16.88 17.70 4.16
N SER A 135 18.12 17.89 4.58
CA SER A 135 19.20 18.16 3.62
C SER A 135 19.46 16.94 2.72
N PRO A 136 20.00 17.13 1.51
CA PRO A 136 20.24 16.00 0.60
C PRO A 136 21.12 14.88 1.20
N GLU A 137 22.01 15.23 2.12
CA GLU A 137 22.91 14.31 2.80
C GLU A 137 22.21 13.44 3.86
N GLU A 138 21.07 13.90 4.37
CA GLU A 138 20.25 13.17 5.35
C GLU A 138 19.25 12.22 4.68
N VAL A 139 19.07 12.34 3.36
CA VAL A 139 18.14 11.48 2.62
C VAL A 139 18.83 10.21 2.14
N GLU A 140 18.40 9.06 2.64
CA GLU A 140 18.81 7.79 2.07
C GLU A 140 18.23 7.60 0.67
N ILE A 141 19.09 7.42 -0.33
CA ILE A 141 18.68 7.18 -1.72
C ILE A 141 19.15 5.79 -2.15
N ILE A 142 18.21 4.88 -2.30
CA ILE A 142 18.43 3.56 -2.89
C ILE A 142 18.27 3.67 -4.40
N ASN A 143 19.22 3.10 -5.14
CA ASN A 143 19.15 2.97 -6.58
C ASN A 143 19.07 1.49 -6.96
N ARG A 144 18.27 1.17 -7.99
CA ARG A 144 18.20 -0.18 -8.56
C ARG A 144 19.59 -0.67 -8.95
N ALA A 145 19.85 -1.96 -8.77
CA ALA A 145 21.02 -2.58 -9.30
C ALA A 145 21.00 -2.47 -10.83
N LYS A 146 22.06 -1.94 -11.42
CA LYS A 146 22.23 -1.82 -12.86
C LYS A 146 23.19 -2.89 -13.36
N VAL A 147 22.98 -3.34 -14.58
CA VAL A 147 23.95 -4.20 -15.28
C VAL A 147 25.24 -3.41 -15.49
N LYS A 148 26.37 -4.00 -15.12
CA LYS A 148 27.69 -3.39 -15.35
C LYS A 148 28.16 -3.72 -16.76
N LYS A 149 28.72 -2.71 -17.44
CA LYS A 149 29.31 -2.87 -18.76
C LYS A 149 30.45 -3.89 -18.67
N GLY A 150 30.34 -4.99 -19.41
CA GLY A 150 31.31 -6.09 -19.41
C GLY A 150 30.92 -7.30 -18.55
N ASP A 151 29.90 -7.21 -17.72
CA ASP A 151 29.46 -8.35 -16.89
C ASP A 151 28.76 -9.46 -17.70
N MET A 152 28.31 -9.14 -18.92
CA MET A 152 27.59 -10.09 -19.78
C MET A 152 27.79 -9.77 -21.25
N GLU A 153 28.03 -10.80 -22.05
CA GLU A 153 27.89 -10.70 -23.50
C GLU A 153 26.44 -10.32 -23.84
N PRO A 154 26.21 -9.36 -24.74
CA PRO A 154 24.84 -8.90 -25.08
C PRO A 154 23.88 -10.01 -25.51
N SER A 155 24.42 -11.12 -26.03
CA SER A 155 23.65 -12.29 -26.50
C SER A 155 23.16 -13.22 -25.37
N HIS A 156 23.67 -13.08 -24.13
CA HIS A 156 23.37 -13.95 -23.01
C HIS A 156 22.79 -13.20 -21.80
N PHE A 157 22.37 -11.96 -22.00
CA PHE A 157 21.82 -11.16 -20.94
C PHE A 157 20.46 -11.71 -20.49
N ARG A 158 20.42 -12.23 -19.24
CA ARG A 158 19.19 -12.66 -18.59
C ARG A 158 18.62 -11.47 -17.83
N ILE A 159 17.54 -10.90 -18.35
CA ILE A 159 16.87 -9.74 -17.75
C ILE A 159 16.14 -10.10 -16.45
N TYR A 160 15.76 -11.37 -16.31
CA TYR A 160 15.15 -11.92 -15.12
C TYR A 160 15.99 -13.10 -14.58
N ARG A 161 16.32 -13.08 -13.31
CA ARG A 161 17.06 -14.18 -12.69
C ARG A 161 16.16 -15.37 -12.46
N ASP A 162 16.67 -16.53 -12.83
CA ASP A 162 16.13 -17.80 -12.42
C ASP A 162 16.90 -18.27 -11.18
N THR A 163 16.26 -18.22 -10.01
CA THR A 163 16.86 -18.61 -8.73
C THR A 163 15.78 -19.10 -7.77
N ASP A 164 16.05 -20.21 -7.11
CA ASP A 164 15.21 -20.74 -6.03
C ASP A 164 15.33 -19.90 -4.74
N ASN A 165 16.32 -19.01 -4.66
CA ASN A 165 16.50 -18.15 -3.51
C ASN A 165 15.62 -16.90 -3.64
N ALA A 166 14.51 -16.87 -2.91
CA ALA A 166 13.56 -15.76 -2.90
C ALA A 166 14.18 -14.38 -2.55
N THR A 167 15.32 -14.36 -1.86
CA THR A 167 16.02 -13.12 -1.52
C THR A 167 16.93 -12.60 -2.64
N ASP A 168 17.20 -13.40 -3.68
CA ASP A 168 18.05 -13.02 -4.82
C ASP A 168 17.30 -12.91 -6.15
N VAL A 169 15.97 -12.84 -6.11
CA VAL A 169 15.13 -12.77 -7.33
C VAL A 169 15.12 -11.38 -7.99
N VAL A 170 15.65 -10.34 -7.32
CA VAL A 170 15.72 -9.00 -7.90
C VAL A 170 16.90 -8.91 -8.85
N SER A 171 16.61 -8.93 -10.15
CA SER A 171 17.64 -8.87 -11.19
C SER A 171 18.18 -7.44 -11.37
N PRO A 172 19.47 -7.26 -11.70
CA PRO A 172 19.96 -5.97 -12.19
C PRO A 172 19.17 -5.53 -13.43
N MET A 173 18.89 -4.24 -13.56
CA MET A 173 18.13 -3.68 -14.68
C MET A 173 19.07 -3.13 -15.75
N ALA A 174 18.89 -3.55 -16.98
CA ALA A 174 19.53 -2.92 -18.13
C ALA A 174 18.80 -1.60 -18.45
N ILE A 175 19.57 -0.57 -18.73
CA ILE A 175 19.02 0.76 -19.04
C ILE A 175 18.95 0.93 -20.57
N ALA A 176 17.79 1.39 -21.04
CA ALA A 176 17.60 1.67 -22.46
C ALA A 176 18.55 2.76 -22.93
N GLY A 177 19.25 2.52 -24.04
CA GLY A 177 20.24 3.44 -24.59
C GLY A 177 21.70 3.19 -24.13
N GLU A 178 21.95 2.31 -23.15
CA GLU A 178 23.30 1.99 -22.67
C GLU A 178 24.00 0.86 -23.48
N GLY A 179 23.43 0.48 -24.63
CA GLY A 179 24.05 -0.47 -25.55
C GLY A 179 23.65 -1.93 -25.35
N TYR A 180 22.73 -2.21 -24.43
CA TYR A 180 22.18 -3.55 -24.25
C TYR A 180 21.06 -3.82 -25.24
N ARG A 181 21.00 -5.06 -25.74
CA ARG A 181 19.87 -5.57 -26.53
C ARG A 181 19.13 -6.61 -25.70
N TYR A 182 17.89 -6.30 -25.38
CA TYR A 182 17.03 -7.16 -24.58
C TYR A 182 15.56 -7.01 -25.01
N HIS A 183 14.77 -7.96 -24.65
CA HIS A 183 13.32 -7.95 -24.88
C HIS A 183 12.58 -7.91 -23.54
N VAL A 184 11.55 -7.10 -23.47
CA VAL A 184 10.60 -7.07 -22.34
C VAL A 184 9.18 -7.10 -22.90
N THR A 185 8.29 -7.77 -22.20
CA THR A 185 6.90 -7.93 -22.61
C THR A 185 5.99 -8.14 -21.41
N GLY A 186 4.75 -7.69 -21.52
CA GLY A 186 3.70 -8.01 -20.56
C GLY A 186 3.18 -9.45 -20.66
N LEU A 187 3.57 -10.19 -21.69
CA LEU A 187 3.27 -11.62 -21.80
C LEU A 187 4.07 -12.43 -20.78
N THR A 188 3.59 -13.61 -20.45
CA THR A 188 4.41 -14.63 -19.78
C THR A 188 5.70 -14.85 -20.56
N HIS A 189 6.84 -14.80 -19.87
CA HIS A 189 8.16 -14.77 -20.51
C HIS A 189 9.18 -15.65 -19.76
N ASN A 190 10.26 -15.98 -20.44
CA ASN A 190 11.41 -16.67 -19.88
C ASN A 190 12.40 -15.69 -19.26
N GLU A 191 13.52 -16.17 -18.74
CA GLU A 191 14.57 -15.39 -18.11
C GLU A 191 15.27 -14.40 -19.06
N LEU A 192 15.17 -14.61 -20.37
CA LEU A 192 15.69 -13.70 -21.39
C LEU A 192 14.70 -12.59 -21.77
N GLY A 193 13.47 -12.62 -21.20
CA GLY A 193 12.39 -11.67 -21.50
C GLY A 193 11.58 -11.99 -22.75
N TYR A 194 11.84 -13.11 -23.43
CA TYR A 194 11.04 -13.52 -24.58
C TYR A 194 9.76 -14.24 -24.19
N PRO A 195 8.67 -14.05 -24.96
CA PRO A 195 7.42 -14.77 -24.69
C PRO A 195 7.59 -16.28 -24.59
N ALA A 196 7.05 -16.87 -23.53
CA ALA A 196 7.05 -18.30 -23.27
C ALA A 196 5.65 -18.69 -22.74
N MET A 197 4.70 -18.88 -23.68
CA MET A 197 3.28 -19.07 -23.36
C MET A 197 2.98 -20.53 -23.05
N ASN A 198 3.45 -20.98 -21.88
CA ASN A 198 3.19 -22.32 -21.35
C ASN A 198 3.00 -22.27 -19.83
N ALA A 199 2.49 -23.36 -19.25
CA ALA A 199 2.16 -23.42 -17.83
C ALA A 199 3.39 -23.20 -16.91
N ASP A 200 4.52 -23.82 -17.24
CA ASP A 200 5.74 -23.77 -16.42
C ASP A 200 6.29 -22.33 -16.35
N ALA A 201 6.35 -21.65 -17.48
CA ALA A 201 6.79 -20.26 -17.54
C ALA A 201 5.83 -19.32 -16.78
N SER A 202 4.52 -19.57 -16.85
CA SER A 202 3.51 -18.80 -16.12
C SER A 202 3.67 -19.01 -14.62
N GLU A 203 3.79 -20.23 -14.16
CA GLU A 203 3.99 -20.56 -12.75
C GLU A 203 5.29 -19.95 -12.21
N TRP A 204 6.37 -20.05 -12.97
CA TRP A 204 7.66 -19.44 -12.62
C TRP A 204 7.56 -17.92 -12.47
N ASN A 205 6.93 -17.22 -13.44
CA ASN A 205 6.74 -15.76 -13.38
C ASN A 205 5.97 -15.35 -12.11
N ILE A 206 4.80 -15.97 -11.87
CA ILE A 206 3.94 -15.65 -10.73
C ILE A 206 4.68 -15.91 -9.40
N LYS A 207 5.27 -17.10 -9.25
CA LYS A 207 6.02 -17.45 -8.03
C LYS A 207 7.14 -16.44 -7.76
N ARG A 208 7.88 -16.06 -8.78
CA ARG A 208 8.99 -15.12 -8.67
C ARG A 208 8.51 -13.74 -8.23
N LEU A 209 7.49 -13.17 -8.90
CA LEU A 209 6.92 -11.86 -8.59
C LEU A 209 6.35 -11.82 -7.17
N VAL A 210 5.61 -12.85 -6.78
CA VAL A 210 4.99 -12.95 -5.44
C VAL A 210 6.04 -13.14 -4.35
N ASN A 211 6.97 -14.08 -4.54
CA ASN A 211 7.98 -14.42 -3.53
C ASN A 211 8.94 -13.27 -3.30
N LYS A 212 9.26 -12.48 -4.31
CA LYS A 212 10.08 -11.27 -4.20
C LYS A 212 9.58 -10.32 -3.10
N ILE A 213 8.28 -10.14 -2.98
CA ILE A 213 7.69 -9.26 -1.96
C ILE A 213 7.47 -10.02 -0.65
N ARG A 214 6.97 -11.27 -0.72
CA ARG A 214 6.66 -12.05 0.48
C ARG A 214 7.87 -12.38 1.33
N ALA A 215 9.01 -12.69 0.71
CA ALA A 215 10.25 -12.96 1.44
C ALA A 215 10.80 -11.74 2.20
N HIS A 216 10.46 -10.54 1.74
CA HIS A 216 10.96 -9.29 2.31
C HIS A 216 9.91 -8.51 3.13
N ARG A 217 8.81 -9.17 3.52
CA ARG A 217 7.74 -8.53 4.31
C ARG A 217 8.26 -7.80 5.54
N HIS A 218 9.23 -8.36 6.24
CA HIS A 218 9.81 -7.78 7.45
C HIS A 218 10.53 -6.45 7.21
N GLU A 219 11.03 -6.19 6.00
CA GLU A 219 11.64 -4.92 5.61
C GLU A 219 10.60 -3.92 5.08
N ILE A 220 9.55 -4.44 4.43
CA ILE A 220 8.54 -3.64 3.74
C ILE A 220 7.48 -3.15 4.72
N ILE A 221 6.99 -4.03 5.60
CA ILE A 221 5.91 -3.73 6.53
C ILE A 221 6.41 -2.77 7.59
N GLN A 222 5.76 -1.63 7.67
CA GLN A 222 5.93 -0.65 8.74
C GLN A 222 4.57 -0.38 9.37
N ILE A 223 4.52 -0.49 10.69
CA ILE A 223 3.36 -0.18 11.52
C ILE A 223 3.82 0.72 12.67
N GLU A 224 2.90 1.48 13.22
CA GLU A 224 3.10 2.19 14.46
C GLU A 224 2.20 1.58 15.54
N GLU A 225 2.77 1.32 16.71
CA GLU A 225 2.04 0.75 17.83
C GLU A 225 2.19 1.63 19.07
N ARG A 226 1.10 1.79 19.81
CA ARG A 226 1.09 2.45 21.12
C ARG A 226 0.21 1.67 22.08
N ASP A 227 0.65 1.54 23.30
CA ASP A 227 -0.12 0.95 24.42
C ASP A 227 -0.72 -0.43 24.12
N ILE A 228 -0.02 -1.26 23.36
CA ILE A 228 -0.48 -2.60 22.95
C ILE A 228 -0.29 -3.63 24.07
N GLU A 229 0.68 -3.45 24.95
CA GLU A 229 1.11 -4.46 25.93
C GLU A 229 0.03 -4.80 26.97
N ASP A 230 -0.77 -3.81 27.35
CA ASP A 230 -1.86 -3.97 28.33
C ASP A 230 -3.25 -3.95 27.67
N ALA A 231 -3.33 -3.87 26.34
CA ALA A 231 -4.57 -3.62 25.62
C ALA A 231 -5.59 -4.76 25.73
N GLU A 232 -6.84 -4.41 26.02
CA GLU A 232 -7.99 -5.28 25.88
C GLU A 232 -8.78 -5.03 24.58
N VAL A 233 -8.67 -3.82 24.02
CA VAL A 233 -9.20 -3.44 22.72
C VAL A 233 -8.08 -2.84 21.89
N VAL A 234 -7.99 -3.16 20.61
CA VAL A 234 -7.00 -2.56 19.70
C VAL A 234 -7.70 -1.83 18.57
N VAL A 235 -7.39 -0.54 18.43
CA VAL A 235 -7.82 0.25 17.27
C VAL A 235 -6.82 0.05 16.14
N VAL A 236 -7.29 -0.42 14.99
CA VAL A 236 -6.48 -0.58 13.76
C VAL A 236 -6.93 0.44 12.72
N SER A 237 -6.05 1.32 12.28
CA SER A 237 -6.42 2.39 11.33
C SER A 237 -5.25 2.84 10.45
N TYR A 238 -5.53 3.73 9.49
CA TYR A 238 -4.57 4.25 8.51
C TYR A 238 -5.01 5.64 8.01
N GLY A 239 -4.10 6.36 7.32
CA GLY A 239 -4.39 7.67 6.74
C GLY A 239 -4.97 8.65 7.75
N ILE A 240 -5.88 9.52 7.31
CA ILE A 240 -6.52 10.49 8.20
C ILE A 240 -7.35 9.82 9.31
N SER A 241 -7.94 8.64 9.06
CA SER A 241 -8.70 7.90 10.07
C SER A 241 -7.84 7.50 11.28
N ALA A 242 -6.56 7.20 11.06
CA ALA A 242 -5.60 6.95 12.13
C ALA A 242 -5.40 8.19 13.00
N ARG A 243 -5.30 9.36 12.38
CA ARG A 243 -5.12 10.64 13.08
C ARG A 243 -6.35 11.03 13.89
N THR A 244 -7.55 10.89 13.32
CA THR A 244 -8.82 11.18 14.01
C THR A 244 -9.12 10.20 15.15
N SER A 245 -8.46 9.04 15.19
CA SER A 245 -8.62 8.04 16.24
C SER A 245 -7.79 8.32 17.51
N LEU A 246 -6.82 9.23 17.48
CA LEU A 246 -5.93 9.46 18.62
C LEU A 246 -6.66 9.98 19.84
N TRP A 247 -7.51 11.00 19.67
CA TRP A 247 -8.29 11.55 20.78
C TRP A 247 -9.29 10.52 21.39
N PRO A 248 -10.08 9.75 20.61
CA PRO A 248 -10.93 8.70 21.17
C PRO A 248 -10.19 7.65 21.98
N ILE A 249 -9.00 7.26 21.54
CA ILE A 249 -8.14 6.30 22.25
C ILE A 249 -7.71 6.88 23.60
N GLU A 250 -7.21 8.12 23.61
CA GLU A 250 -6.79 8.79 24.84
C GLU A 250 -7.97 8.96 25.81
N GLN A 251 -9.13 9.39 25.30
CA GLN A 251 -10.33 9.55 26.11
C GLN A 251 -10.81 8.20 26.70
N ALA A 252 -10.80 7.13 25.92
CA ALA A 252 -11.15 5.80 26.40
C ALA A 252 -10.19 5.32 27.50
N ARG A 253 -8.90 5.61 27.37
CA ARG A 253 -7.92 5.30 28.43
C ARG A 253 -8.16 6.09 29.71
N GLN A 254 -8.55 7.36 29.62
CA GLN A 254 -8.96 8.16 30.80
C GLN A 254 -10.21 7.56 31.49
N GLU A 255 -11.09 6.91 30.73
CA GLU A 255 -12.25 6.17 31.24
C GLU A 255 -11.88 4.78 31.80
N GLY A 256 -10.60 4.43 31.79
CA GLY A 256 -10.09 3.15 32.32
C GLY A 256 -10.30 1.96 31.36
N ILE A 257 -10.49 2.19 30.06
CA ILE A 257 -10.48 1.17 29.02
C ILE A 257 -9.04 1.02 28.52
N ARG A 258 -8.49 -0.19 28.55
CA ARG A 258 -7.13 -0.47 28.06
C ARG A 258 -7.15 -0.60 26.54
N VAL A 259 -7.01 0.53 25.85
CA VAL A 259 -7.03 0.60 24.39
C VAL A 259 -5.60 0.68 23.86
N GLY A 260 -5.25 -0.24 22.97
CA GLY A 260 -4.03 -0.17 22.15
C GLY A 260 -4.33 0.44 20.79
N TYR A 261 -3.30 0.96 20.15
CA TYR A 261 -3.34 1.53 18.81
C TYR A 261 -2.37 0.83 17.90
N LEU A 262 -2.83 0.40 16.73
CA LEU A 262 -2.02 -0.12 15.65
C LEU A 262 -2.35 0.64 14.37
N ARG A 263 -1.38 1.41 13.88
CA ARG A 263 -1.51 2.14 12.62
C ARG A 263 -0.78 1.41 11.50
N LEU A 264 -1.48 1.26 10.38
CA LEU A 264 -0.92 0.73 9.15
C LEU A 264 -0.23 1.87 8.38
N ILE A 265 1.09 1.92 8.40
CA ILE A 265 1.90 2.78 7.53
C ILE A 265 2.08 2.07 6.19
N THR A 266 2.43 0.79 6.21
CA THR A 266 2.31 -0.11 5.06
C THR A 266 0.95 -0.82 5.12
N VAL A 267 0.09 -0.58 4.15
CA VAL A 267 -1.21 -1.25 4.05
C VAL A 267 -1.15 -2.51 3.21
N TRP A 268 -0.26 -2.55 2.23
CA TRP A 268 0.07 -3.75 1.46
C TRP A 268 1.60 -3.91 1.34
N PRO A 269 2.17 -5.08 1.58
CA PRO A 269 1.50 -6.29 2.14
C PRO A 269 0.94 -6.03 3.54
N PHE A 270 -0.21 -6.64 3.84
CA PHE A 270 -0.91 -6.47 5.11
C PHE A 270 -0.13 -7.17 6.26
N PRO A 271 -0.06 -6.60 7.48
CA PRO A 271 0.68 -7.17 8.61
C PRO A 271 -0.08 -8.33 9.30
N GLU A 272 -0.40 -9.37 8.54
CA GLU A 272 -1.25 -10.50 8.95
C GLU A 272 -0.78 -11.16 10.23
N GLU A 273 0.53 -11.40 10.36
CA GLU A 273 1.09 -12.10 11.52
C GLU A 273 0.87 -11.32 12.80
N ARG A 274 1.02 -9.99 12.70
CA ARG A 274 0.81 -9.12 13.86
C ARG A 274 -0.65 -9.10 14.31
N ILE A 275 -1.59 -9.00 13.38
CA ILE A 275 -3.03 -9.08 13.70
C ILE A 275 -3.38 -10.44 14.31
N ARG A 276 -2.88 -11.56 13.73
CA ARG A 276 -3.08 -12.91 14.28
C ARG A 276 -2.52 -13.05 15.71
N GLN A 277 -1.38 -12.42 15.98
CA GLN A 277 -0.76 -12.44 17.30
C GLN A 277 -1.63 -11.67 18.31
N LEU A 278 -2.05 -10.44 17.97
CA LEU A 278 -2.88 -9.61 18.84
C LEU A 278 -4.22 -10.27 19.14
N ALA A 279 -4.87 -10.86 18.14
CA ALA A 279 -6.16 -11.54 18.28
C ALA A 279 -6.19 -12.67 19.33
N LYS A 280 -5.02 -13.18 19.77
CA LYS A 280 -4.94 -14.21 20.81
C LYS A 280 -5.09 -13.67 22.23
N GLY A 281 -4.82 -12.38 22.43
CA GLY A 281 -4.73 -11.79 23.77
C GLY A 281 -5.72 -10.66 24.05
N ILE A 282 -6.38 -10.14 23.02
CA ILE A 282 -7.32 -9.01 23.15
C ILE A 282 -8.78 -9.47 23.12
N ARG A 283 -9.66 -8.59 23.58
CA ARG A 283 -11.10 -8.81 23.57
C ARG A 283 -11.71 -8.51 22.19
N ALA A 284 -11.27 -7.43 21.53
CA ALA A 284 -11.81 -7.02 20.25
C ALA A 284 -10.87 -6.07 19.50
N PHE A 285 -11.08 -5.97 18.19
CA PHE A 285 -10.55 -4.88 17.36
C PHE A 285 -11.64 -3.83 17.08
N VAL A 286 -11.21 -2.58 16.87
CA VAL A 286 -12.02 -1.50 16.32
C VAL A 286 -11.31 -0.96 15.08
N VAL A 287 -12.02 -0.87 13.94
CA VAL A 287 -11.43 -0.45 12.65
C VAL A 287 -12.19 0.77 12.12
N PRO A 288 -11.69 1.98 12.41
CA PRO A 288 -12.24 3.22 11.84
C PRO A 288 -11.70 3.45 10.43
N GLU A 289 -12.58 3.63 9.45
CA GLU A 289 -12.20 3.90 8.05
C GLU A 289 -13.31 4.64 7.27
N ILE A 290 -12.89 5.42 6.26
CA ILE A 290 -13.80 6.21 5.42
C ILE A 290 -14.20 5.38 4.17
N ASN A 291 -14.79 4.23 4.43
CA ASN A 291 -15.35 3.29 3.44
C ASN A 291 -16.27 2.27 4.16
N MET A 292 -16.75 1.26 3.44
CA MET A 292 -17.65 0.21 3.95
C MET A 292 -16.88 -1.03 4.47
N GLY A 293 -15.81 -0.83 5.23
CA GLY A 293 -15.10 -1.92 5.88
C GLY A 293 -14.11 -2.67 4.99
N GLN A 294 -13.34 -1.98 4.14
CA GLN A 294 -12.36 -2.64 3.27
C GLN A 294 -11.22 -3.28 4.07
N MET A 295 -10.56 -2.51 4.93
CA MET A 295 -9.47 -3.04 5.76
C MET A 295 -9.99 -3.79 7.00
N MET A 296 -11.20 -3.49 7.47
CA MET A 296 -11.89 -4.28 8.49
C MET A 296 -11.93 -5.77 8.10
N ARG A 297 -12.27 -6.09 6.85
CA ARG A 297 -12.30 -7.46 6.34
C ARG A 297 -10.94 -8.17 6.41
N GLU A 298 -9.85 -7.44 6.21
CA GLU A 298 -8.50 -7.99 6.36
C GLU A 298 -8.16 -8.27 7.83
N VAL A 299 -8.59 -7.39 8.75
CA VAL A 299 -8.46 -7.64 10.20
C VAL A 299 -9.30 -8.85 10.61
N GLU A 300 -10.53 -8.98 10.13
CA GLU A 300 -11.41 -10.14 10.36
C GLU A 300 -10.79 -11.45 9.86
N ARG A 301 -10.33 -11.45 8.61
CA ARG A 301 -9.65 -12.59 8.00
C ARG A 301 -8.46 -13.05 8.84
N CYS A 302 -7.67 -12.11 9.34
CA CYS A 302 -6.50 -12.42 10.15
C CYS A 302 -6.85 -12.77 11.59
N SER A 303 -7.87 -12.15 12.18
CA SER A 303 -8.38 -12.52 13.51
C SER A 303 -8.89 -13.96 13.55
N ALA A 304 -9.43 -14.46 12.42
CA ALA A 304 -9.96 -15.81 12.28
C ALA A 304 -10.94 -16.19 13.41
N GLY A 305 -11.81 -15.27 13.79
CA GLY A 305 -12.85 -15.44 14.81
C GLY A 305 -12.33 -15.44 16.28
N ARG A 306 -11.04 -15.18 16.51
CA ARG A 306 -10.48 -15.16 17.88
C ARG A 306 -10.87 -13.92 18.66
N ALA A 307 -10.93 -12.79 17.99
CA ALA A 307 -11.40 -11.51 18.52
C ALA A 307 -12.38 -10.90 17.52
N PRO A 308 -13.58 -10.49 17.93
CA PRO A 308 -14.53 -9.81 17.08
C PRO A 308 -13.96 -8.47 16.58
N VAL A 309 -14.42 -8.02 15.43
CA VAL A 309 -14.00 -6.76 14.81
C VAL A 309 -15.20 -5.84 14.72
N PHE A 310 -15.07 -4.62 15.21
CA PHE A 310 -16.04 -3.54 15.13
C PHE A 310 -15.59 -2.52 14.10
N GLY A 311 -16.34 -2.35 13.03
CA GLY A 311 -16.07 -1.30 12.03
C GLY A 311 -16.74 0.01 12.41
N VAL A 312 -16.05 1.13 12.22
CA VAL A 312 -16.64 2.46 12.28
C VAL A 312 -16.48 3.08 10.91
N HIS A 313 -17.61 3.24 10.22
CA HIS A 313 -17.61 3.64 8.82
C HIS A 313 -18.10 5.08 8.64
N ARG A 314 -17.50 5.81 7.71
CA ARG A 314 -17.98 7.10 7.25
C ARG A 314 -18.01 7.13 5.74
N LEU A 315 -19.06 7.69 5.20
CA LEU A 315 -19.29 7.88 3.77
C LEU A 315 -19.69 9.34 3.51
N GLY A 316 -19.72 9.72 2.24
CA GLY A 316 -20.25 11.03 1.85
C GLY A 316 -19.22 12.15 1.81
N GLY A 317 -17.94 11.84 1.87
CA GLY A 317 -16.89 12.84 1.69
C GLY A 317 -16.46 13.60 2.95
N ASP A 318 -16.84 13.07 4.12
CA ASP A 318 -16.49 13.65 5.42
C ASP A 318 -15.49 12.75 6.18
N ILE A 319 -14.78 13.34 7.12
CA ILE A 319 -13.93 12.61 8.06
C ILE A 319 -14.77 11.89 9.12
N LEU A 320 -14.16 10.91 9.78
CA LEU A 320 -14.76 10.21 10.91
C LEU A 320 -14.99 11.15 12.10
N GLU A 321 -16.17 11.04 12.69
CA GLU A 321 -16.52 11.75 13.91
C GLU A 321 -15.86 11.06 15.12
N PRO A 322 -14.96 11.74 15.87
CA PRO A 322 -14.20 11.08 16.93
C PRO A 322 -15.05 10.40 18.01
N HIS A 323 -16.21 10.97 18.35
CA HIS A 323 -17.08 10.38 19.36
C HIS A 323 -17.68 9.02 18.94
N LYS A 324 -17.87 8.77 17.65
CA LYS A 324 -18.33 7.45 17.15
C LYS A 324 -17.26 6.39 17.31
N VAL A 325 -16.01 6.74 17.09
CA VAL A 325 -14.87 5.86 17.37
C VAL A 325 -14.81 5.53 18.88
N LEU A 326 -15.00 6.54 19.75
CA LEU A 326 -15.06 6.35 21.21
C LEU A 326 -16.20 5.41 21.61
N ASN A 327 -17.38 5.58 21.01
CA ASN A 327 -18.52 4.70 21.30
C ASN A 327 -18.25 3.25 20.86
N ALA A 328 -17.63 3.05 19.70
CA ALA A 328 -17.24 1.73 19.25
C ALA A 328 -16.20 1.07 20.18
N ILE A 329 -15.23 1.85 20.71
CA ILE A 329 -14.28 1.37 21.70
C ILE A 329 -14.98 0.93 22.99
N ARG A 330 -15.94 1.75 23.51
CA ARG A 330 -16.73 1.40 24.70
C ARG A 330 -17.57 0.12 24.47
N GLN A 331 -18.17 -0.02 23.29
CA GLN A 331 -18.93 -1.20 22.91
C GLN A 331 -18.04 -2.43 22.81
N ALA A 332 -16.90 -2.34 22.15
CA ALA A 332 -15.89 -3.39 22.05
C ALA A 332 -15.37 -3.85 23.43
N ALA A 333 -15.25 -2.91 24.38
CA ALA A 333 -14.88 -3.18 25.76
C ALA A 333 -16.07 -3.74 26.61
N GLY A 334 -17.29 -3.78 26.08
CA GLY A 334 -18.51 -4.20 26.79
C GLY A 334 -18.95 -3.21 27.88
N ARG A 335 -18.68 -1.93 27.69
CA ARG A 335 -19.01 -0.84 28.63
C ARG A 335 -20.12 0.10 28.15
N SER A 336 -20.80 -0.22 27.07
CA SER A 336 -22.00 0.49 26.62
C SER A 336 -23.09 -0.50 26.26
N ASP A 337 -24.34 -0.14 26.52
CA ASP A 337 -25.49 -0.81 25.94
C ASP A 337 -25.46 -0.55 24.44
N ALA A 338 -25.78 -1.57 23.65
CA ALA A 338 -25.82 -1.49 22.20
C ALA A 338 -26.85 -0.44 21.76
N SER A 339 -26.44 0.80 21.61
CA SER A 339 -27.23 1.76 20.84
C SER A 339 -27.05 1.41 19.37
N HIS A 340 -28.15 1.32 18.61
CA HIS A 340 -28.12 1.19 17.16
C HIS A 340 -27.48 2.47 16.58
N ASP A 341 -26.15 2.46 16.45
CA ASP A 341 -25.46 3.43 15.62
C ASP A 341 -25.19 2.75 14.28
N ASP A 342 -25.96 3.13 13.25
CA ASP A 342 -25.92 2.56 11.90
C ASP A 342 -24.51 2.59 11.25
N LEU A 343 -23.56 3.30 11.85
CA LEU A 343 -22.17 3.39 11.39
C LEU A 343 -21.23 2.42 12.09
N ILE A 344 -21.68 1.67 13.10
CA ILE A 344 -20.89 0.66 13.79
C ILE A 344 -21.41 -0.72 13.39
N THR A 345 -20.58 -1.49 12.71
CA THR A 345 -20.89 -2.87 12.31
C THR A 345 -20.01 -3.85 13.07
N ARG A 346 -20.57 -4.97 13.51
CA ARG A 346 -19.84 -6.06 14.15
C ARG A 346 -19.67 -7.20 13.16
N SER A 347 -18.44 -7.73 13.08
CA SER A 347 -18.17 -8.94 12.31
C SER A 347 -18.82 -10.13 13.00
N MET A 348 -19.83 -10.68 12.50
CA MET A 348 -20.56 -11.92 12.86
C MET A 348 -22.09 -11.72 12.85
N GLU A 349 -22.56 -10.58 12.38
CA GLU A 349 -23.94 -10.39 11.93
C GLU A 349 -23.92 -10.34 10.38
#